data_506453285aa9c2f143e977f110513301
#
_entry.id   506453285aa9c2f143e977f110513301
#
_cell.length_a   1.000
_cell.length_b   1.000
_cell.length_c   1.000
_cell.angle_alpha   90.00
_cell.angle_beta   90.00
_cell.angle_gamma   90.00
#
_symmetry.space_group_name_H-M   'P 1'
#
loop_
_entity.id
_entity.type
_entity.pdbx_description
1 polymer ?
#
loop_
_entity_poly.entity_id
_entity_poly.type
_entity_poly.pdbx_seq_one_letter_code
_entity_poly.pdbx_strand_id
1 'polypeptide(L)'
;HTAREAMRAAVDGGFRRVEFTLTTPGAFELIAEFSKRPDLLVGAGTVLTVEQARQAVAAGARFLVSPICDPIIVAEAAAVDAASIPGAYTPTEMETAHRLGADFVKVFPAPAGGVGFIEAVRGPLPHLRLFPTAGVTVENFVDFLNAGCVGVGFVRPLFEPSDLARGDFAAIRNRAVEVIRRLTTWRAGR
;
A
#
# COMPACT_ATOMS: atom_id res chain seq x y z
N HIS A 1 15.91 0.44 -13.85
CA HIS A 1 17.00 0.26 -12.87
C HIS A 1 16.66 0.90 -11.53
N THR A 2 16.34 2.19 -11.49
CA THR A 2 16.10 2.97 -10.27
C THR A 2 15.01 2.37 -9.37
N ALA A 3 13.85 1.98 -9.92
CA ALA A 3 12.75 1.38 -9.12
C ALA A 3 13.18 0.08 -8.43
N ARG A 4 14.00 -0.75 -9.10
CA ARG A 4 14.54 -2.00 -8.54
C ARG A 4 15.44 -1.72 -7.34
N GLU A 5 16.39 -0.81 -7.47
CA GLU A 5 17.35 -0.49 -6.40
C GLU A 5 16.66 0.20 -5.21
N ALA A 6 15.72 1.11 -5.50
CA ALA A 6 14.91 1.75 -4.46
C ALA A 6 14.10 0.72 -3.65
N MET A 7 13.46 -0.24 -4.33
CA MET A 7 12.70 -1.28 -3.65
C MET A 7 13.60 -2.24 -2.87
N ARG A 8 14.79 -2.60 -3.40
CA ARG A 8 15.79 -3.37 -2.65
C ARG A 8 16.19 -2.66 -1.37
N ALA A 9 16.46 -1.36 -1.43
CA ALA A 9 16.79 -0.56 -0.26
C ALA A 9 15.68 -0.57 0.80
N ALA A 10 14.42 -0.45 0.40
CA ALA A 10 13.29 -0.54 1.31
C ALA A 10 13.18 -1.93 1.96
N VAL A 11 13.37 -3.00 1.18
CA VAL A 11 13.37 -4.38 1.68
C VAL A 11 14.54 -4.66 2.62
N ASP A 12 15.73 -4.17 2.30
CA ASP A 12 16.92 -4.27 3.16
C ASP A 12 16.75 -3.47 4.47
N GLY A 13 15.92 -2.42 4.44
CA GLY A 13 15.48 -1.67 5.61
C GLY A 13 14.39 -2.36 6.44
N GLY A 14 13.87 -3.52 6.00
CA GLY A 14 12.96 -4.36 6.78
C GLY A 14 11.53 -4.45 6.24
N PHE A 15 11.17 -3.77 5.16
CA PHE A 15 9.86 -3.94 4.53
C PHE A 15 9.69 -5.36 3.99
N ARG A 16 8.50 -5.95 4.19
CA ARG A 16 8.16 -7.31 3.73
C ARG A 16 6.89 -7.34 2.88
N ARG A 17 6.16 -6.24 2.82
CA ARG A 17 5.01 -6.03 1.94
C ARG A 17 5.36 -4.88 1.01
N VAL A 18 5.44 -5.15 -0.27
CA VAL A 18 5.91 -4.20 -1.29
C VAL A 18 4.98 -4.18 -2.49
N GLU A 19 4.84 -3.02 -3.09
CA GLU A 19 3.95 -2.79 -4.23
C GLU A 19 4.71 -2.09 -5.35
N PHE A 20 4.54 -2.58 -6.57
CA PHE A 20 4.95 -1.85 -7.78
C PHE A 20 3.71 -1.29 -8.48
N THR A 21 3.64 0.03 -8.64
CA THR A 21 2.56 0.65 -9.41
C THR A 21 2.74 0.34 -10.89
N LEU A 22 1.67 0.01 -11.60
CA LEU A 22 1.72 -0.34 -13.03
C LEU A 22 2.10 0.85 -13.93
N THR A 23 2.15 2.05 -13.39
CA THR A 23 2.72 3.24 -14.05
C THR A 23 4.26 3.23 -14.06
N THR A 24 4.89 2.33 -13.32
CA THR A 24 6.34 2.16 -13.31
C THR A 24 6.76 1.33 -14.54
N PRO A 25 7.68 1.81 -15.37
CA PRO A 25 8.20 1.02 -16.48
C PRO A 25 8.78 -0.31 -16.02
N GLY A 26 8.34 -1.42 -16.62
CA GLY A 26 8.77 -2.78 -16.25
C GLY A 26 8.18 -3.30 -14.93
N ALA A 27 7.00 -2.81 -14.53
CA ALA A 27 6.36 -3.19 -13.27
C ALA A 27 6.12 -4.71 -13.16
N PHE A 28 5.64 -5.35 -14.23
CA PHE A 28 5.38 -6.79 -14.21
C PHE A 28 6.67 -7.62 -14.04
N GLU A 29 7.75 -7.22 -14.69
CA GLU A 29 9.05 -7.84 -14.54
C GLU A 29 9.62 -7.67 -13.13
N LEU A 30 9.40 -6.49 -12.51
CA LEU A 30 9.78 -6.23 -11.12
C LEU A 30 8.94 -7.08 -10.16
N ILE A 31 7.64 -7.18 -10.36
CA ILE A 31 6.76 -8.06 -9.59
C ILE A 31 7.28 -9.50 -9.68
N ALA A 32 7.55 -9.99 -10.90
CA ALA A 32 8.05 -11.35 -11.12
C ALA A 32 9.43 -11.61 -10.49
N GLU A 33 10.30 -10.61 -10.46
CA GLU A 33 11.62 -10.71 -9.81
C GLU A 33 11.47 -10.82 -8.30
N PHE A 34 10.72 -9.88 -7.69
CA PHE A 34 10.62 -9.77 -6.23
C PHE A 34 9.73 -10.88 -5.63
N SER A 35 8.74 -11.38 -6.36
CA SER A 35 7.88 -12.49 -5.90
C SER A 35 8.60 -13.83 -5.73
N LYS A 36 9.80 -13.98 -6.30
CA LYS A 36 10.66 -15.15 -6.07
C LYS A 36 11.23 -15.21 -4.66
N ARG A 37 11.17 -14.12 -3.92
CA ARG A 37 11.63 -14.06 -2.53
C ARG A 37 10.53 -14.52 -1.59
N PRO A 38 10.71 -15.63 -0.84
CA PRO A 38 9.66 -16.21 0.00
C PRO A 38 9.34 -15.34 1.25
N ASP A 39 10.22 -14.42 1.59
CA ASP A 39 10.04 -13.48 2.70
C ASP A 39 9.23 -12.21 2.32
N LEU A 40 8.87 -12.05 1.03
CA LEU A 40 8.13 -10.89 0.53
C LEU A 40 6.71 -11.24 0.13
N LEU A 41 5.79 -10.35 0.46
CA LEU A 41 4.47 -10.27 -0.13
C LEU A 41 4.47 -9.12 -1.15
N VAL A 42 4.37 -9.45 -2.42
CA VAL A 42 4.46 -8.49 -3.53
C VAL A 42 3.06 -8.21 -4.08
N GLY A 43 2.76 -6.95 -4.35
CA GLY A 43 1.51 -6.51 -4.95
C GLY A 43 1.71 -5.63 -6.16
N ALA A 44 0.62 -5.40 -6.87
CA ALA A 44 0.51 -4.46 -7.97
C ALA A 44 -0.36 -3.27 -7.58
N GLY A 45 0.10 -2.05 -7.85
CA GLY A 45 -0.65 -0.83 -7.63
C GLY A 45 -1.12 -0.17 -8.92
N THR A 46 -2.11 0.69 -8.80
CA THR A 46 -2.72 1.39 -9.95
C THR A 46 -3.33 0.40 -10.96
N VAL A 47 -3.93 -0.68 -10.43
CA VAL A 47 -4.66 -1.64 -11.26
C VAL A 47 -6.02 -1.05 -11.63
N LEU A 48 -6.27 -0.88 -12.93
CA LEU A 48 -7.46 -0.21 -13.47
C LEU A 48 -8.26 -1.07 -14.45
N THR A 49 -7.78 -2.26 -14.79
CA THR A 49 -8.48 -3.18 -15.70
C THR A 49 -8.33 -4.63 -15.23
N VAL A 50 -9.28 -5.47 -15.64
CA VAL A 50 -9.23 -6.92 -15.43
C VAL A 50 -7.96 -7.54 -16.00
N GLU A 51 -7.56 -7.09 -17.18
CA GLU A 51 -6.35 -7.56 -17.84
C GLU A 51 -5.10 -7.27 -17.02
N GLN A 52 -4.99 -6.04 -16.47
CA GLN A 52 -3.89 -5.67 -15.57
C GLN A 52 -3.90 -6.52 -14.29
N ALA A 53 -5.08 -6.81 -13.72
CA ALA A 53 -5.21 -7.65 -12.54
C ALA A 53 -4.66 -9.07 -12.82
N ARG A 54 -5.09 -9.70 -13.92
CA ARG A 54 -4.63 -11.03 -14.35
C ARG A 54 -3.13 -11.06 -14.62
N GLN A 55 -2.60 -10.09 -15.35
CA GLN A 55 -1.17 -10.02 -15.66
C GLN A 55 -0.34 -9.83 -14.39
N ALA A 56 -0.79 -9.00 -13.44
CA ALA A 56 -0.11 -8.80 -12.19
C ALA A 56 -0.03 -10.09 -11.35
N VAL A 57 -1.14 -10.83 -11.25
CA VAL A 57 -1.17 -12.11 -10.51
C VAL A 57 -0.35 -13.19 -11.24
N ALA A 58 -0.40 -13.25 -12.56
CA ALA A 58 0.47 -14.13 -13.34
C ALA A 58 1.96 -13.82 -13.16
N ALA A 59 2.32 -12.55 -12.93
CA ALA A 59 3.66 -12.12 -12.55
C ALA A 59 4.03 -12.42 -11.09
N GLY A 60 3.08 -12.86 -10.26
CA GLY A 60 3.30 -13.23 -8.86
C GLY A 60 2.77 -12.25 -7.82
N ALA A 61 1.98 -11.25 -8.21
CA ALA A 61 1.32 -10.38 -7.26
C ALA A 61 0.29 -11.16 -6.42
N ARG A 62 0.25 -10.88 -5.11
CA ARG A 62 -0.66 -11.49 -4.15
C ARG A 62 -1.71 -10.52 -3.63
N PHE A 63 -1.59 -9.25 -3.93
CA PHE A 63 -2.59 -8.22 -3.65
C PHE A 63 -2.61 -7.17 -4.76
N LEU A 64 -3.78 -6.61 -4.98
CA LEU A 64 -4.06 -5.64 -6.03
C LEU A 64 -4.58 -4.34 -5.40
N VAL A 65 -3.91 -3.23 -5.70
CA VAL A 65 -4.26 -1.91 -5.20
C VAL A 65 -4.76 -1.05 -6.36
N SER A 66 -5.91 -0.43 -6.20
CA SER A 66 -6.47 0.51 -7.17
C SER A 66 -6.59 1.91 -6.56
N PRO A 67 -6.48 2.99 -7.33
CA PRO A 67 -6.80 4.33 -6.85
C PRO A 67 -8.31 4.61 -6.77
N ILE A 68 -9.14 3.73 -7.32
CA ILE A 68 -10.60 3.84 -7.40
C ILE A 68 -11.26 2.55 -6.88
N CYS A 69 -12.55 2.64 -6.54
CA CYS A 69 -13.37 1.49 -6.22
C CYS A 69 -14.15 1.05 -7.46
N ASP A 70 -13.64 0.07 -8.18
CA ASP A 70 -14.31 -0.54 -9.33
C ASP A 70 -14.80 -1.95 -8.94
N PRO A 71 -16.14 -2.22 -8.98
CA PRO A 71 -16.68 -3.53 -8.63
C PRO A 71 -16.12 -4.68 -9.46
N ILE A 72 -15.81 -4.43 -10.73
CA ILE A 72 -15.29 -5.45 -11.65
C ILE A 72 -13.88 -5.85 -11.22
N ILE A 73 -13.03 -4.88 -10.83
CA ILE A 73 -11.67 -5.15 -10.36
C ILE A 73 -11.69 -5.88 -9.01
N VAL A 74 -12.59 -5.50 -8.09
CA VAL A 74 -12.73 -6.18 -6.79
C VAL A 74 -13.15 -7.65 -7.00
N ALA A 75 -14.14 -7.88 -7.87
CA ALA A 75 -14.58 -9.24 -8.20
C ALA A 75 -13.48 -10.06 -8.88
N GLU A 76 -12.73 -9.45 -9.80
CA GLU A 76 -11.62 -10.13 -10.47
C GLU A 76 -10.51 -10.49 -9.49
N ALA A 77 -10.16 -9.62 -8.55
CA ALA A 77 -9.15 -9.92 -7.53
C ALA A 77 -9.50 -11.20 -6.75
N ALA A 78 -10.77 -11.34 -6.35
CA ALA A 78 -11.26 -12.57 -5.70
C ALA A 78 -11.19 -13.79 -6.64
N ALA A 79 -11.52 -13.62 -7.92
CA ALA A 79 -11.50 -14.70 -8.92
C ALA A 79 -10.08 -15.22 -9.19
N VAL A 80 -9.05 -14.37 -9.04
CA VAL A 80 -7.63 -14.75 -9.24
C VAL A 80 -6.88 -15.00 -7.93
N ASP A 81 -7.57 -15.17 -6.80
CA ASP A 81 -7.01 -15.43 -5.46
C ASP A 81 -5.98 -14.38 -5.01
N ALA A 82 -6.29 -13.10 -5.24
CA ALA A 82 -5.49 -11.97 -4.80
C ALA A 82 -6.31 -11.07 -3.85
N ALA A 83 -5.67 -10.56 -2.80
CA ALA A 83 -6.33 -9.60 -1.92
C ALA A 83 -6.59 -8.28 -2.66
N SER A 84 -7.77 -7.68 -2.45
CA SER A 84 -8.19 -6.42 -3.08
C SER A 84 -8.10 -5.24 -2.12
N ILE A 85 -7.54 -4.13 -2.60
CA ILE A 85 -7.37 -2.87 -1.86
C ILE A 85 -7.82 -1.70 -2.75
N PRO A 86 -9.13 -1.56 -3.03
CA PRO A 86 -9.67 -0.47 -3.83
C PRO A 86 -9.55 0.88 -3.10
N GLY A 87 -9.41 1.95 -3.88
CA GLY A 87 -9.33 3.33 -3.43
C GLY A 87 -10.71 3.93 -3.16
N ALA A 88 -10.82 4.65 -2.05
CA ALA A 88 -12.01 5.40 -1.65
C ALA A 88 -11.59 6.66 -0.88
N TYR A 89 -12.43 7.69 -0.91
CA TYR A 89 -12.19 8.93 -0.17
C TYR A 89 -13.36 9.32 0.74
N THR A 90 -14.57 8.98 0.37
CA THR A 90 -15.78 9.27 1.15
C THR A 90 -16.24 8.05 1.96
N PRO A 91 -16.97 8.24 3.10
CA PRO A 91 -17.53 7.13 3.86
C PRO A 91 -18.42 6.21 3.01
N THR A 92 -19.18 6.76 2.06
CA THR A 92 -20.01 5.97 1.15
C THR A 92 -19.19 5.08 0.23
N GLU A 93 -18.09 5.59 -0.34
CA GLU A 93 -17.17 4.79 -1.17
C GLU A 93 -16.49 3.71 -0.35
N MET A 94 -16.07 4.03 0.89
CA MET A 94 -15.42 3.06 1.79
C MET A 94 -16.36 1.91 2.14
N GLU A 95 -17.61 2.22 2.49
CA GLU A 95 -18.64 1.22 2.78
C GLU A 95 -18.99 0.42 1.53
N THR A 96 -19.04 1.06 0.36
CA THR A 96 -19.26 0.38 -0.92
C THR A 96 -18.15 -0.61 -1.21
N ALA A 97 -16.88 -0.22 -1.06
CA ALA A 97 -15.74 -1.11 -1.23
C ALA A 97 -15.81 -2.33 -0.30
N HIS A 98 -16.16 -2.10 0.98
CA HIS A 98 -16.35 -3.17 1.95
C HIS A 98 -17.46 -4.14 1.54
N ARG A 99 -18.64 -3.63 1.13
CA ARG A 99 -19.78 -4.46 0.67
C ARG A 99 -19.47 -5.26 -0.59
N LEU A 100 -18.60 -4.78 -1.44
CA LEU A 100 -18.11 -5.50 -2.61
C LEU A 100 -17.14 -6.63 -2.25
N GLY A 101 -16.76 -6.78 -0.98
CA GLY A 101 -15.86 -7.83 -0.51
C GLY A 101 -14.39 -7.45 -0.54
N ALA A 102 -14.05 -6.16 -0.59
CA ALA A 102 -12.66 -5.73 -0.51
C ALA A 102 -12.00 -6.16 0.81
N ASP A 103 -10.78 -6.68 0.76
CA ASP A 103 -10.02 -7.10 1.93
C ASP A 103 -9.62 -5.91 2.80
N PHE A 104 -9.23 -4.80 2.15
CA PHE A 104 -8.92 -3.53 2.78
C PHE A 104 -9.45 -2.39 1.92
N VAL A 105 -9.60 -1.20 2.50
CA VAL A 105 -10.03 0.00 1.78
C VAL A 105 -8.89 1.01 1.80
N LYS A 106 -8.32 1.30 0.65
CA LYS A 106 -7.30 2.35 0.50
C LYS A 106 -7.97 3.72 0.64
N VAL A 107 -7.64 4.45 1.69
CA VAL A 107 -8.04 5.86 1.80
C VAL A 107 -7.06 6.70 0.99
N PHE A 108 -7.52 7.23 -0.15
CA PHE A 108 -6.63 7.86 -1.13
C PHE A 108 -7.27 9.10 -1.80
N PRO A 109 -6.52 10.20 -1.85
CA PRO A 109 -5.31 10.47 -1.06
C PRO A 109 -5.61 10.47 0.45
N ALA A 110 -4.58 10.32 1.32
CA ALA A 110 -4.82 10.45 2.76
C ALA A 110 -5.47 11.81 3.05
N PRO A 111 -6.54 11.84 3.86
CA PRO A 111 -7.41 13.00 3.94
C PRO A 111 -6.68 14.21 4.56
N ALA A 112 -7.03 15.41 4.10
CA ALA A 112 -6.49 16.66 4.63
C ALA A 112 -6.76 16.84 6.14
N GLY A 113 -7.86 16.26 6.65
CA GLY A 113 -8.18 16.18 8.08
C GLY A 113 -7.34 15.15 8.86
N GLY A 114 -6.41 14.46 8.20
CA GLY A 114 -5.49 13.52 8.84
C GLY A 114 -6.21 12.43 9.65
N VAL A 115 -5.68 12.18 10.83
CA VAL A 115 -6.18 11.16 11.76
C VAL A 115 -7.62 11.40 12.19
N GLY A 116 -8.00 12.67 12.43
CA GLY A 116 -9.37 13.02 12.86
C GLY A 116 -10.44 12.61 11.86
N PHE A 117 -10.13 12.62 10.56
CA PHE A 117 -11.05 12.09 9.54
C PHE A 117 -11.26 10.57 9.70
N ILE A 118 -10.18 9.83 9.93
CA ILE A 118 -10.24 8.37 10.13
C ILE A 118 -11.10 8.04 11.36
N GLU A 119 -10.90 8.75 12.47
CA GLU A 119 -11.66 8.58 13.70
C GLU A 119 -13.15 8.88 13.49
N ALA A 120 -13.46 9.98 12.80
CA ALA A 120 -14.84 10.37 12.47
C ALA A 120 -15.54 9.32 11.58
N VAL A 121 -14.86 8.74 10.61
CA VAL A 121 -15.42 7.67 9.75
C VAL A 121 -15.61 6.38 10.55
N ARG A 122 -14.62 6.00 11.35
CA ARG A 122 -14.65 4.73 12.09
C ARG A 122 -15.61 4.73 13.27
N GLY A 123 -15.99 5.90 13.79
CA GLY A 123 -17.01 6.00 14.83
C GLY A 123 -18.29 5.23 14.44
N PRO A 124 -18.99 5.61 13.37
CA PRO A 124 -20.17 4.90 12.87
C PRO A 124 -19.85 3.60 12.09
N LEU A 125 -18.66 3.43 11.54
CA LEU A 125 -18.25 2.32 10.65
C LEU A 125 -17.00 1.60 11.18
N PRO A 126 -17.02 1.03 12.40
CA PRO A 126 -15.85 0.45 13.05
C PRO A 126 -15.32 -0.82 12.36
N HIS A 127 -16.13 -1.46 11.54
CA HIS A 127 -15.80 -2.67 10.77
C HIS A 127 -14.89 -2.39 9.57
N LEU A 128 -14.77 -1.13 9.12
CA LEU A 128 -13.95 -0.79 7.97
C LEU A 128 -12.46 -1.02 8.23
N ARG A 129 -11.81 -1.73 7.33
CA ARG A 129 -10.37 -2.03 7.35
C ARG A 129 -9.63 -0.99 6.51
N LEU A 130 -9.43 0.20 7.09
CA LEU A 130 -8.89 1.36 6.39
C LEU A 130 -7.36 1.30 6.27
N PHE A 131 -6.84 1.71 5.10
CA PHE A 131 -5.43 1.70 4.71
C PHE A 131 -5.06 3.02 4.03
N PRO A 132 -4.72 4.10 4.77
CA PRO A 132 -4.39 5.39 4.20
C PRO A 132 -3.08 5.35 3.41
N THR A 133 -3.06 6.08 2.29
CA THR A 133 -1.90 6.18 1.36
C THR A 133 -1.83 7.58 0.77
N ALA A 134 -0.61 8.05 0.45
CA ALA A 134 -0.33 9.40 -0.06
C ALA A 134 -0.73 10.52 0.92
N GLY A 135 0.19 10.84 1.83
CA GLY A 135 0.02 11.78 2.94
C GLY A 135 0.45 11.16 4.28
N VAL A 136 0.76 9.86 4.24
CA VAL A 136 1.38 9.17 5.38
C VAL A 136 2.88 9.38 5.35
N THR A 137 3.46 9.79 6.47
CA THR A 137 4.90 10.05 6.63
C THR A 137 5.51 9.16 7.70
N VAL A 138 6.84 9.17 7.82
CA VAL A 138 7.57 8.48 8.88
C VAL A 138 7.17 9.00 10.28
N GLU A 139 6.77 10.26 10.36
CA GLU A 139 6.38 10.93 11.61
C GLU A 139 4.95 10.56 12.05
N ASN A 140 3.99 10.54 11.10
CA ASN A 140 2.56 10.44 11.42
C ASN A 140 1.92 9.05 11.29
N PHE A 141 2.63 8.05 10.73
CA PHE A 141 2.00 6.75 10.43
C PHE A 141 1.49 6.01 11.68
N VAL A 142 2.15 6.19 12.82
CA VAL A 142 1.73 5.59 14.09
C VAL A 142 0.39 6.16 14.55
N ASP A 143 0.13 7.44 14.29
CA ASP A 143 -1.14 8.08 14.66
C ASP A 143 -2.31 7.48 13.86
N PHE A 144 -2.11 7.19 12.57
CA PHE A 144 -3.09 6.45 11.77
C PHE A 144 -3.35 5.04 12.30
N LEU A 145 -2.31 4.34 12.76
CA LEU A 145 -2.48 3.03 13.39
C LEU A 145 -3.23 3.12 14.72
N ASN A 146 -2.98 4.17 15.52
CA ASN A 146 -3.69 4.44 16.77
C ASN A 146 -5.18 4.76 16.52
N ALA A 147 -5.49 5.47 15.43
CA ALA A 147 -6.87 5.72 14.98
C ALA A 147 -7.57 4.44 14.47
N GLY A 148 -6.85 3.31 14.44
CA GLY A 148 -7.38 2.00 14.12
C GLY A 148 -7.29 1.63 12.63
N CYS A 149 -6.44 2.29 11.84
CA CYS A 149 -6.10 1.79 10.53
C CYS A 149 -5.37 0.44 10.64
N VAL A 150 -5.66 -0.47 9.72
CA VAL A 150 -5.05 -1.83 9.69
C VAL A 150 -3.63 -1.84 9.15
N GLY A 151 -3.23 -0.75 8.50
CA GLY A 151 -1.92 -0.53 7.92
C GLY A 151 -1.87 0.82 7.23
N VAL A 152 -0.71 1.14 6.65
CA VAL A 152 -0.48 2.38 5.90
C VAL A 152 0.39 2.13 4.68
N GLY A 153 0.20 2.91 3.62
CA GLY A 153 1.03 2.88 2.41
C GLY A 153 2.00 4.05 2.36
N PHE A 154 3.30 3.75 2.25
CA PHE A 154 4.33 4.76 2.03
C PHE A 154 4.61 4.91 0.53
N VAL A 155 4.66 6.15 0.04
CA VAL A 155 5.03 6.49 -1.33
C VAL A 155 6.19 7.48 -1.29
N ARG A 156 5.93 8.76 -1.57
CA ARG A 156 6.98 9.79 -1.59
C ARG A 156 7.79 9.92 -0.31
N PRO A 157 7.20 9.88 0.90
CA PRO A 157 7.99 10.03 2.13
C PRO A 157 9.02 8.92 2.37
N LEU A 158 8.85 7.75 1.73
CA LEU A 158 9.88 6.70 1.73
C LEU A 158 10.81 6.84 0.52
N PHE A 159 10.23 7.10 -0.67
CA PHE A 159 10.92 7.20 -1.95
C PHE A 159 10.98 8.66 -2.41
N GLU A 160 11.78 9.48 -1.72
CA GLU A 160 11.94 10.90 -2.03
C GLU A 160 12.47 11.09 -3.47
N PRO A 161 11.81 11.92 -4.30
CA PRO A 161 12.24 12.11 -5.69
C PRO A 161 13.68 12.58 -5.82
N SER A 162 14.15 13.41 -4.89
CA SER A 162 15.52 13.90 -4.85
C SER A 162 16.55 12.77 -4.62
N ASP A 163 16.22 11.77 -3.79
CA ASP A 163 17.11 10.64 -3.54
C ASP A 163 17.13 9.69 -4.73
N LEU A 164 15.96 9.45 -5.33
CA LEU A 164 15.86 8.66 -6.57
C LEU A 164 16.67 9.29 -7.70
N ALA A 165 16.62 10.60 -7.85
CA ALA A 165 17.37 11.33 -8.87
C ALA A 165 18.89 11.25 -8.66
N ARG A 166 19.37 11.24 -7.40
CA ARG A 166 20.78 11.11 -7.05
C ARG A 166 21.26 9.67 -6.91
N GLY A 167 20.34 8.69 -6.95
CA GLY A 167 20.66 7.30 -6.66
C GLY A 167 21.01 7.05 -5.18
N ASP A 168 20.53 7.88 -4.26
CA ASP A 168 20.77 7.75 -2.83
C ASP A 168 19.85 6.70 -2.20
N PHE A 169 20.10 5.45 -2.51
CA PHE A 169 19.33 4.32 -1.98
C PHE A 169 19.62 4.06 -0.50
N ALA A 170 20.76 4.57 0.02
CA ALA A 170 21.08 4.48 1.45
C ALA A 170 20.09 5.33 2.29
N ALA A 171 19.68 6.51 1.81
CA ALA A 171 18.68 7.32 2.47
C ALA A 171 17.32 6.61 2.54
N ILE A 172 16.90 5.93 1.45
CA ILE A 172 15.68 5.11 1.43
C ILE A 172 15.74 3.98 2.46
N ARG A 173 16.85 3.23 2.48
CA ARG A 173 17.06 2.16 3.46
C ARG A 173 17.00 2.68 4.89
N ASN A 174 17.63 3.81 5.20
CA ASN A 174 17.64 4.37 6.54
C ASN A 174 16.23 4.79 6.99
N ARG A 175 15.43 5.41 6.12
CA ARG A 175 14.01 5.71 6.41
C ARG A 175 13.20 4.44 6.63
N ALA A 176 13.45 3.41 5.83
CA ALA A 176 12.79 2.11 6.00
C ALA A 176 13.12 1.48 7.37
N VAL A 177 14.38 1.48 7.78
CA VAL A 177 14.81 1.01 9.11
C VAL A 177 14.09 1.79 10.22
N GLU A 178 13.99 3.12 10.10
CA GLU A 178 13.32 3.95 11.09
C GLU A 178 11.80 3.65 11.19
N VAL A 179 11.12 3.45 10.04
CA VAL A 179 9.71 3.04 10.03
C VAL A 179 9.54 1.70 10.75
N ILE A 180 10.37 0.70 10.44
CA ILE A 180 10.28 -0.62 11.05
C ILE A 180 10.59 -0.56 12.55
N ARG A 181 11.60 0.21 12.97
CA ARG A 181 11.91 0.43 14.38
C ARG A 181 10.70 1.01 15.13
N ARG A 182 10.10 2.08 14.62
CA ARG A 182 8.92 2.73 15.23
C ARG A 182 7.72 1.80 15.26
N LEU A 183 7.49 1.03 14.19
CA LEU A 183 6.41 0.03 14.15
C LEU A 183 6.61 -1.06 15.21
N THR A 184 7.84 -1.54 15.39
CA THR A 184 8.18 -2.56 16.39
C THR A 184 7.94 -2.03 17.81
N THR A 185 8.39 -0.79 18.09
CA THR A 185 8.14 -0.14 19.38
C THR A 185 6.64 0.02 19.66
N TRP A 186 5.88 0.47 18.65
CA TRP A 186 4.43 0.63 18.77
C TRP A 186 3.72 -0.71 19.06
N ARG A 187 4.14 -1.79 18.43
CA ARG A 187 3.58 -3.14 18.67
C ARG A 187 3.90 -3.67 20.06
N ALA A 188 5.10 -3.42 20.55
CA ALA A 188 5.52 -3.87 21.88
C ALA A 188 4.81 -3.14 23.03
N GLY A 189 4.25 -1.96 22.80
CA GLY A 189 3.50 -1.16 23.77
C GLY A 189 1.99 -1.49 23.82
N ARG A 190 1.52 -2.52 23.13
CA ARG A 190 0.12 -2.96 23.06
C ARG A 190 -0.05 -4.36 23.62
#